data_2a187e80bc142a4e2b781f2e74dba212
#
_entry.id   2a187e80bc142a4e2b781f2e74dba212
#
_cell.length_a   1.000
_cell.length_b   1.000
_cell.length_c   1.000
_cell.angle_alpha   90.00
_cell.angle_beta   90.00
_cell.angle_gamma   90.00
#
_symmetry.space_group_name_H-M   'P 1'
#
loop_
_entity.id
_entity.type
_entity.pdbx_description
1 polymer ?
#
loop_
_entity_poly.entity_id
_entity_poly.type
_entity_poly.pdbx_seq_one_letter_code
_entity_poly.pdbx_strand_id
1 'polypeptide(L)'
;MIYVSTRDGQERATASQAILKGLANDGGLFVPERIPALDVPLSKLGDMTYQQTAYEVMKQYLTDFSEEELKSCIAKAYDAKFDTEEIAPLVKKDDAWFLELFHGATIAFKDMALSILPHLMITSARKNQVKNEIVILTATSGDTGKAALAGFAGVEGTRIVVFYPKDGVSAIQEKQMVTQKGDNTCVVGIHGNFDQAQTGVKKMFSDPALAKEMEAEGYQFSSANSINIGRLVPQIVYYVYAYGRLLKAGEISEGETINVVVPTGNFGNILAAFYAKNMGLPIGKLICASNENKVLFDFFRTGVYDRNREFILTNSPSMDILISSNLERLIYRIAGEDADKNAALMKALVTEGRYEITPQMREQLSDFYGNYASEEETGEAIHDLYEKTGYVMDTHTAVAKSVYEKYRAQTGDTATKTVIASTASPFKFTGSVMKAIDPSCEETDDFALADRLSELAKVPVPRAVEEIRNAPVRHKTVCEVDQMPDVVRNFLKKS
;
A
#
# COMPACT_ATOMS: atom_id res chain seq x y z
N MET A 1 -0.27 2.80 -23.89
CA MET A 1 0.82 2.54 -22.96
C MET A 1 1.15 1.05 -22.98
N ILE A 2 2.39 0.70 -23.23
CA ILE A 2 2.90 -0.67 -23.12
C ILE A 2 3.62 -0.81 -21.78
N TYR A 3 3.53 -1.97 -21.21
CA TYR A 3 4.23 -2.37 -19.99
C TYR A 3 5.27 -3.42 -20.34
N VAL A 4 6.43 -3.33 -19.70
CA VAL A 4 7.55 -4.26 -19.88
C VAL A 4 7.93 -4.87 -18.55
N SER A 5 8.57 -6.06 -18.57
CA SER A 5 9.16 -6.64 -17.36
C SER A 5 10.44 -5.90 -16.97
N THR A 6 10.64 -5.74 -15.67
CA THR A 6 11.90 -5.20 -15.12
C THR A 6 13.11 -6.14 -15.31
N ARG A 7 12.89 -7.40 -15.70
CA ARG A 7 13.96 -8.44 -15.83
C ARG A 7 14.10 -9.01 -17.23
N ASP A 8 13.05 -8.87 -18.07
CA ASP A 8 13.05 -9.27 -19.48
C ASP A 8 12.48 -8.14 -20.34
N GLY A 9 13.35 -7.43 -21.03
CA GLY A 9 12.95 -6.33 -21.91
C GLY A 9 12.12 -6.76 -23.14
N GLN A 10 11.92 -8.05 -23.38
CA GLN A 10 11.10 -8.57 -24.49
C GLN A 10 9.64 -8.82 -24.08
N GLU A 11 9.38 -9.11 -22.80
CA GLU A 11 8.01 -9.31 -22.35
C GLU A 11 7.24 -7.99 -22.35
N ARG A 12 6.19 -7.94 -23.16
CA ARG A 12 5.33 -6.77 -23.36
C ARG A 12 3.89 -7.10 -23.04
N ALA A 13 3.20 -6.17 -22.40
CA ALA A 13 1.79 -6.30 -22.06
C ALA A 13 1.05 -4.96 -22.21
N THR A 14 -0.24 -5.00 -22.52
CA THR A 14 -1.13 -3.85 -22.30
C THR A 14 -1.39 -3.64 -20.81
N ALA A 15 -1.97 -2.52 -20.42
CA ALA A 15 -2.28 -2.27 -19.01
C ALA A 15 -3.21 -3.35 -18.44
N SER A 16 -4.27 -3.71 -19.17
CA SER A 16 -5.20 -4.76 -18.74
C SER A 16 -4.54 -6.13 -18.58
N GLN A 17 -3.62 -6.48 -19.48
CA GLN A 17 -2.85 -7.74 -19.38
C GLN A 17 -1.91 -7.72 -18.17
N ALA A 18 -1.21 -6.61 -17.92
CA ALA A 18 -0.31 -6.47 -16.78
C ALA A 18 -1.06 -6.55 -15.44
N ILE A 19 -2.26 -5.95 -15.36
CA ILE A 19 -3.12 -6.03 -14.16
C ILE A 19 -3.57 -7.48 -13.91
N LEU A 20 -4.01 -8.19 -14.94
CA LEU A 20 -4.46 -9.58 -14.80
C LEU A 20 -3.33 -10.53 -14.40
N LYS A 21 -2.17 -10.39 -15.02
CA LYS A 21 -1.00 -11.21 -14.67
C LYS A 21 -0.45 -10.87 -13.29
N GLY A 22 -0.44 -9.58 -12.93
CA GLY A 22 0.13 -9.09 -11.68
C GLY A 22 1.67 -9.14 -11.63
N LEU A 23 2.28 -10.15 -12.22
CA LEU A 23 3.72 -10.41 -12.27
C LEU A 23 4.10 -10.89 -13.68
N ALA A 24 5.29 -10.53 -14.15
CA ALA A 24 5.82 -11.02 -15.42
C ALA A 24 6.24 -12.50 -15.33
N ASN A 25 6.33 -13.18 -16.48
CA ASN A 25 6.62 -14.61 -16.54
C ASN A 25 8.01 -14.99 -15.99
N ASP A 26 8.95 -14.06 -16.07
CA ASP A 26 10.32 -14.17 -15.53
C ASP A 26 10.44 -13.81 -14.04
N GLY A 27 9.31 -13.47 -13.40
CA GLY A 27 9.26 -13.01 -12.03
C GLY A 27 9.60 -11.54 -11.84
N GLY A 28 9.82 -10.79 -12.93
CA GLY A 28 9.98 -9.34 -12.92
C GLY A 28 8.67 -8.59 -12.72
N LEU A 29 8.78 -7.30 -12.43
CA LEU A 29 7.61 -6.45 -12.20
C LEU A 29 7.25 -5.68 -13.48
N PHE A 30 5.96 -5.55 -13.76
CA PHE A 30 5.54 -4.70 -14.86
C PHE A 30 5.77 -3.22 -14.54
N VAL A 31 6.40 -2.50 -15.47
CA VAL A 31 6.57 -1.05 -15.47
C VAL A 31 6.06 -0.48 -16.80
N PRO A 32 5.50 0.73 -16.83
CA PRO A 32 5.20 1.38 -18.10
C PRO A 32 6.51 1.67 -18.85
N GLU A 33 6.53 1.49 -20.17
CA GLU A 33 7.72 1.78 -20.99
C GLU A 33 8.21 3.23 -20.89
N ARG A 34 7.34 4.13 -20.44
CA ARG A 34 7.66 5.51 -20.07
C ARG A 34 6.70 6.01 -18.99
N ILE A 35 7.15 6.91 -18.15
CA ILE A 35 6.25 7.64 -17.25
C ILE A 35 5.59 8.76 -18.08
N PRO A 36 4.24 8.78 -18.23
CA PRO A 36 3.57 9.79 -19.02
C PRO A 36 3.59 11.15 -18.31
N ALA A 37 3.56 12.23 -19.07
CA ALA A 37 3.34 13.56 -18.49
C ALA A 37 1.87 13.72 -18.06
N LEU A 38 1.65 14.51 -17.00
CA LEU A 38 0.31 14.96 -16.64
C LEU A 38 -0.17 15.94 -17.72
N ASP A 39 -1.31 15.65 -18.34
CA ASP A 39 -1.84 16.48 -19.44
C ASP A 39 -2.84 17.55 -18.98
N VAL A 40 -3.04 17.68 -17.67
CA VAL A 40 -3.86 18.71 -17.04
C VAL A 40 -2.96 19.82 -16.48
N PRO A 41 -3.25 21.11 -16.76
CA PRO A 41 -2.52 22.22 -16.13
C PRO A 41 -2.61 22.16 -14.61
N LEU A 42 -1.50 22.47 -13.92
CA LEU A 42 -1.43 22.43 -12.46
C LEU A 42 -2.49 23.34 -11.82
N SER A 43 -2.75 24.52 -12.42
CA SER A 43 -3.78 25.47 -11.97
C SER A 43 -5.20 24.87 -11.90
N LYS A 44 -5.49 23.81 -12.67
CA LYS A 44 -6.81 23.14 -12.67
C LYS A 44 -6.96 22.11 -11.57
N LEU A 45 -5.87 21.61 -11.00
CA LEU A 45 -5.89 20.54 -9.99
C LEU A 45 -6.68 20.93 -8.73
N GLY A 46 -6.66 22.23 -8.37
CA GLY A 46 -7.38 22.74 -7.21
C GLY A 46 -8.90 22.62 -7.30
N ASP A 47 -9.46 22.63 -8.50
CA ASP A 47 -10.90 22.57 -8.74
C ASP A 47 -11.45 21.14 -8.89
N MET A 48 -10.57 20.14 -8.97
CA MET A 48 -10.93 18.76 -9.21
C MET A 48 -11.35 18.04 -7.93
N THR A 49 -12.36 17.18 -8.05
CA THR A 49 -12.66 16.17 -7.04
C THR A 49 -11.59 15.06 -7.08
N TYR A 50 -11.57 14.20 -6.04
CA TYR A 50 -10.67 13.04 -6.05
C TYR A 50 -10.92 12.13 -7.27
N GLN A 51 -12.19 11.86 -7.61
CA GLN A 51 -12.57 11.02 -8.74
C GLN A 51 -12.16 11.64 -10.09
N GLN A 52 -12.27 12.94 -10.24
CA GLN A 52 -11.79 13.65 -11.44
C GLN A 52 -10.27 13.56 -11.57
N THR A 53 -9.54 13.78 -10.46
CA THR A 53 -8.08 13.63 -10.42
C THR A 53 -7.68 12.18 -10.74
N ALA A 54 -8.42 11.20 -10.20
CA ALA A 54 -8.18 9.78 -10.48
C ALA A 54 -8.30 9.47 -11.97
N TYR A 55 -9.33 9.99 -12.64
CA TYR A 55 -9.50 9.80 -14.07
C TYR A 55 -8.33 10.41 -14.87
N GLU A 56 -7.98 11.66 -14.59
CA GLU A 56 -6.91 12.37 -15.31
C GLU A 56 -5.54 11.70 -15.16
N VAL A 57 -5.22 11.16 -13.99
CA VAL A 57 -3.98 10.43 -13.76
C VAL A 57 -4.03 9.04 -14.39
N MET A 58 -5.07 8.27 -14.10
CA MET A 58 -5.12 6.86 -14.46
C MET A 58 -5.28 6.63 -15.96
N LYS A 59 -5.97 7.51 -16.70
CA LYS A 59 -6.10 7.42 -18.15
C LYS A 59 -4.76 7.44 -18.89
N GLN A 60 -3.73 8.06 -18.30
CA GLN A 60 -2.38 8.13 -18.88
C GLN A 60 -1.65 6.78 -18.82
N TYR A 61 -1.98 5.96 -17.82
CA TYR A 61 -1.39 4.64 -17.59
C TYR A 61 -2.23 3.51 -18.17
N LEU A 62 -3.56 3.61 -18.06
CA LEU A 62 -4.51 2.55 -18.44
C LEU A 62 -5.12 2.84 -19.82
N THR A 63 -4.26 3.02 -20.81
CA THR A 63 -4.63 3.53 -22.15
C THR A 63 -5.47 2.57 -23.00
N ASP A 64 -5.59 1.31 -22.63
CA ASP A 64 -6.46 0.33 -23.24
C ASP A 64 -7.86 0.24 -22.59
N PHE A 65 -8.09 1.03 -21.51
CA PHE A 65 -9.42 1.21 -20.94
C PHE A 65 -10.14 2.36 -21.65
N SER A 66 -11.43 2.20 -21.93
CA SER A 66 -12.24 3.32 -22.40
C SER A 66 -12.52 4.31 -21.25
N GLU A 67 -12.91 5.53 -21.61
CA GLU A 67 -13.32 6.54 -20.63
C GLU A 67 -14.44 6.02 -19.72
N GLU A 68 -15.47 5.38 -20.31
CA GLU A 68 -16.60 4.83 -19.57
C GLU A 68 -16.18 3.70 -18.61
N GLU A 69 -15.33 2.79 -19.08
CA GLU A 69 -14.79 1.70 -18.25
C GLU A 69 -14.02 2.25 -17.05
N LEU A 70 -13.14 3.21 -17.27
CA LEU A 70 -12.30 3.76 -16.21
C LEU A 70 -13.12 4.59 -15.23
N LYS A 71 -14.03 5.45 -15.70
CA LYS A 71 -14.95 6.22 -14.85
C LYS A 71 -15.86 5.31 -14.02
N SER A 72 -16.34 4.19 -14.60
CA SER A 72 -17.12 3.20 -13.87
C SER A 72 -16.31 2.53 -12.75
N CYS A 73 -15.04 2.16 -13.00
CA CYS A 73 -14.16 1.61 -11.98
C CYS A 73 -13.93 2.62 -10.83
N ILE A 74 -13.66 3.87 -11.17
CA ILE A 74 -13.42 4.96 -10.22
C ILE A 74 -14.67 5.21 -9.35
N ALA A 75 -15.85 5.31 -9.95
CA ALA A 75 -17.09 5.58 -9.23
C ALA A 75 -17.47 4.45 -8.26
N LYS A 76 -17.18 3.19 -8.61
CA LYS A 76 -17.42 2.04 -7.73
C LYS A 76 -16.39 1.93 -6.61
N ALA A 77 -15.20 2.47 -6.81
CA ALA A 77 -14.11 2.40 -5.83
C ALA A 77 -14.19 3.52 -4.79
N TYR A 78 -14.37 4.75 -5.23
CA TYR A 78 -14.29 5.96 -4.39
C TYR A 78 -15.68 6.55 -4.18
N ASP A 79 -16.46 5.90 -3.36
CA ASP A 79 -17.86 6.21 -3.03
C ASP A 79 -18.06 6.35 -1.50
N ALA A 80 -19.27 6.19 -1.03
CA ALA A 80 -19.65 6.25 0.38
C ALA A 80 -19.02 5.16 1.29
N LYS A 81 -18.15 4.29 0.74
CA LYS A 81 -17.28 3.41 1.55
C LYS A 81 -16.21 4.20 2.29
N PHE A 82 -15.83 5.35 1.74
CA PHE A 82 -14.99 6.33 2.45
C PHE A 82 -15.88 7.21 3.32
N ASP A 83 -15.41 7.54 4.53
CA ASP A 83 -16.17 8.31 5.50
C ASP A 83 -16.06 9.85 5.28
N THR A 84 -15.41 10.26 4.20
CA THR A 84 -15.33 11.65 3.75
C THR A 84 -15.46 11.76 2.23
N GLU A 85 -16.13 12.80 1.75
CA GLU A 85 -16.27 13.09 0.32
C GLU A 85 -14.95 13.45 -0.36
N GLU A 86 -13.99 13.97 0.41
CA GLU A 86 -12.64 14.29 -0.10
C GLU A 86 -11.80 13.05 -0.39
N ILE A 87 -12.18 11.87 0.09
CA ILE A 87 -11.49 10.58 -0.04
C ILE A 87 -10.10 10.58 0.62
N ALA A 88 -9.28 11.58 0.36
CA ALA A 88 -7.93 11.77 0.91
C ALA A 88 -7.75 13.23 1.35
N PRO A 89 -8.35 13.63 2.48
CA PRO A 89 -8.24 14.99 2.97
C PRO A 89 -6.80 15.35 3.34
N LEU A 90 -6.46 16.63 3.15
CA LEU A 90 -5.16 17.18 3.49
C LEU A 90 -5.31 18.14 4.67
N VAL A 91 -4.75 17.77 5.81
CA VAL A 91 -4.92 18.48 7.09
C VAL A 91 -3.61 19.14 7.52
N LYS A 92 -3.63 20.46 7.71
CA LYS A 92 -2.47 21.20 8.23
C LYS A 92 -2.39 21.02 9.75
N LYS A 93 -1.29 20.52 10.24
CA LYS A 93 -0.96 20.44 11.66
C LYS A 93 0.49 20.85 11.86
N ASP A 94 0.69 21.77 12.79
CA ASP A 94 2.00 22.37 13.02
C ASP A 94 2.59 22.95 11.71
N ASP A 95 3.72 22.47 11.28
CA ASP A 95 4.48 22.93 10.11
C ASP A 95 4.40 21.98 8.90
N ALA A 96 3.53 20.99 8.94
CA ALA A 96 3.34 20.00 7.87
C ALA A 96 1.86 19.81 7.51
N TRP A 97 1.65 19.22 6.34
CA TRP A 97 0.34 18.80 5.84
C TRP A 97 0.25 17.29 5.88
N PHE A 98 -0.71 16.75 6.63
CA PHE A 98 -0.97 15.32 6.73
C PHE A 98 -1.99 14.93 5.68
N LEU A 99 -1.56 14.10 4.74
CA LEU A 99 -2.43 13.51 3.73
C LEU A 99 -3.07 12.25 4.31
N GLU A 100 -4.31 12.36 4.76
CA GLU A 100 -5.01 11.30 5.45
C GLU A 100 -5.53 10.25 4.45
N LEU A 101 -4.86 9.11 4.36
CA LEU A 101 -5.14 8.02 3.43
C LEU A 101 -5.95 6.88 4.07
N PHE A 102 -6.56 7.13 5.22
CA PHE A 102 -7.17 6.11 6.08
C PHE A 102 -8.69 6.22 6.25
N HIS A 103 -9.35 6.92 5.35
CA HIS A 103 -10.80 7.13 5.40
C HIS A 103 -11.62 6.02 4.74
N GLY A 104 -10.97 4.97 4.23
CA GLY A 104 -11.63 3.83 3.59
C GLY A 104 -12.10 2.76 4.57
N ALA A 105 -12.65 1.67 4.02
CA ALA A 105 -13.32 0.60 4.76
C ALA A 105 -12.44 -0.13 5.79
N THR A 106 -11.12 -0.06 5.67
CA THR A 106 -10.19 -0.72 6.61
C THR A 106 -9.27 0.24 7.35
N ILE A 107 -9.56 1.52 7.21
CA ILE A 107 -8.86 2.63 7.88
C ILE A 107 -7.33 2.62 7.68
N ALA A 108 -6.89 2.25 6.47
CA ALA A 108 -5.49 2.28 6.05
C ALA A 108 -5.36 2.63 4.57
N PHE A 109 -4.22 3.19 4.16
CA PHE A 109 -3.95 3.65 2.79
C PHE A 109 -4.11 2.57 1.72
N LYS A 110 -4.05 1.30 2.11
CA LYS A 110 -4.21 0.17 1.19
C LYS A 110 -5.58 0.17 0.53
N ASP A 111 -6.59 0.74 1.18
CA ASP A 111 -7.94 0.93 0.63
C ASP A 111 -7.92 1.78 -0.64
N MET A 112 -7.01 2.77 -0.74
CA MET A 112 -6.90 3.65 -1.90
C MET A 112 -6.65 2.90 -3.22
N ALA A 113 -5.97 1.76 -3.15
CA ALA A 113 -5.70 0.92 -4.32
C ALA A 113 -6.55 -0.36 -4.34
N LEU A 114 -6.84 -0.95 -3.18
CA LEU A 114 -7.60 -2.20 -3.12
C LEU A 114 -9.11 -2.02 -3.32
N SER A 115 -9.64 -0.79 -3.16
CA SER A 115 -11.03 -0.49 -3.52
C SER A 115 -11.26 -0.50 -5.03
N ILE A 116 -10.28 -0.12 -5.84
CA ILE A 116 -10.41 -0.06 -7.29
C ILE A 116 -9.90 -1.31 -8.02
N LEU A 117 -8.90 -2.00 -7.45
CA LEU A 117 -8.26 -3.15 -8.09
C LEU A 117 -9.24 -4.23 -8.58
N PRO A 118 -10.26 -4.64 -7.81
CA PRO A 118 -11.23 -5.64 -8.28
C PRO A 118 -11.95 -5.22 -9.56
N HIS A 119 -12.34 -3.95 -9.64
CA HIS A 119 -13.04 -3.40 -10.80
C HIS A 119 -12.12 -3.30 -12.02
N LEU A 120 -10.85 -2.94 -11.82
CA LEU A 120 -9.83 -2.98 -12.87
C LEU A 120 -9.58 -4.41 -13.35
N MET A 121 -9.51 -5.38 -12.44
CA MET A 121 -9.31 -6.80 -12.79
C MET A 121 -10.47 -7.36 -13.61
N ILE A 122 -11.71 -7.12 -13.20
CA ILE A 122 -12.89 -7.61 -13.94
C ILE A 122 -12.98 -6.95 -15.33
N THR A 123 -12.74 -5.65 -15.42
CA THR A 123 -12.67 -4.96 -16.70
C THR A 123 -11.55 -5.54 -17.57
N SER A 124 -10.38 -5.78 -16.99
CA SER A 124 -9.24 -6.41 -17.66
C SER A 124 -9.56 -7.83 -18.15
N ALA A 125 -10.22 -8.65 -17.33
CA ALA A 125 -10.64 -10.00 -17.70
C ALA A 125 -11.58 -9.97 -18.92
N ARG A 126 -12.58 -9.10 -18.91
CA ARG A 126 -13.52 -8.92 -20.02
C ARG A 126 -12.79 -8.50 -21.31
N LYS A 127 -11.85 -7.54 -21.22
CA LYS A 127 -11.06 -7.05 -22.36
C LYS A 127 -10.18 -8.14 -22.98
N ASN A 128 -9.66 -9.02 -22.17
CA ASN A 128 -8.80 -10.13 -22.58
C ASN A 128 -9.56 -11.44 -22.79
N GLN A 129 -10.91 -11.40 -22.81
CA GLN A 129 -11.80 -12.54 -23.07
C GLN A 129 -11.58 -13.70 -22.08
N VAL A 130 -11.12 -13.40 -20.86
CA VAL A 130 -11.01 -14.37 -19.77
C VAL A 130 -12.42 -14.68 -19.26
N LYS A 131 -12.81 -15.95 -19.31
CA LYS A 131 -14.14 -16.41 -18.86
C LYS A 131 -14.14 -16.94 -17.44
N ASN A 132 -12.97 -17.31 -16.94
CA ASN A 132 -12.80 -17.90 -15.62
C ASN A 132 -13.01 -16.84 -14.54
N GLU A 133 -13.63 -17.24 -13.44
CA GLU A 133 -13.76 -16.43 -12.24
C GLU A 133 -12.37 -16.21 -11.59
N ILE A 134 -12.05 -15.00 -11.21
CA ILE A 134 -10.74 -14.68 -10.65
C ILE A 134 -10.71 -15.02 -9.17
N VAL A 135 -9.78 -15.87 -8.78
CA VAL A 135 -9.56 -16.27 -7.38
C VAL A 135 -8.30 -15.60 -6.83
N ILE A 136 -8.47 -14.72 -5.87
CA ILE A 136 -7.37 -14.08 -5.16
C ILE A 136 -6.97 -14.96 -3.98
N LEU A 137 -5.70 -15.36 -3.95
CA LEU A 137 -5.10 -16.00 -2.79
C LEU A 137 -4.12 -15.01 -2.15
N THR A 138 -4.22 -14.82 -0.85
CA THR A 138 -3.30 -13.95 -0.13
C THR A 138 -3.00 -14.46 1.27
N ALA A 139 -1.76 -14.28 1.71
CA ALA A 139 -1.38 -14.39 3.11
C ALA A 139 -1.21 -12.99 3.68
N THR A 140 -1.57 -12.80 4.94
CA THR A 140 -1.50 -11.50 5.59
C THR A 140 -1.01 -11.61 7.03
N SER A 141 -0.29 -10.57 7.46
CA SER A 141 -0.02 -10.27 8.86
C SER A 141 -1.04 -9.29 9.47
N GLY A 142 -2.16 -9.02 8.74
CA GLY A 142 -3.26 -8.17 9.20
C GLY A 142 -3.81 -7.24 8.11
N ASP A 143 -3.15 -6.14 7.81
CA ASP A 143 -3.71 -5.02 7.03
C ASP A 143 -4.00 -5.31 5.56
N THR A 144 -3.08 -5.94 4.84
CA THR A 144 -3.24 -6.16 3.40
C THR A 144 -4.38 -7.13 3.10
N GLY A 145 -4.46 -8.22 3.87
CA GLY A 145 -5.53 -9.20 3.70
C GLY A 145 -6.90 -8.61 3.99
N LYS A 146 -7.02 -7.81 5.05
CA LYS A 146 -8.28 -7.13 5.37
C LYS A 146 -8.70 -6.15 4.28
N ALA A 147 -7.78 -5.33 3.79
CA ALA A 147 -8.07 -4.38 2.74
C ALA A 147 -8.45 -5.08 1.41
N ALA A 148 -7.78 -6.21 1.09
CA ALA A 148 -8.17 -7.04 -0.05
C ALA A 148 -9.55 -7.67 0.14
N LEU A 149 -9.85 -8.24 1.31
CA LEU A 149 -11.18 -8.77 1.63
C LEU A 149 -12.26 -7.71 1.43
N ALA A 150 -12.09 -6.53 1.99
CA ALA A 150 -13.07 -5.44 1.87
C ALA A 150 -13.24 -4.97 0.41
N GLY A 151 -12.16 -4.89 -0.35
CA GLY A 151 -12.17 -4.46 -1.75
C GLY A 151 -12.87 -5.48 -2.67
N PHE A 152 -12.62 -6.78 -2.47
CA PHE A 152 -13.17 -7.84 -3.31
C PHE A 152 -14.55 -8.34 -2.85
N ALA A 153 -14.98 -8.03 -1.63
CA ALA A 153 -16.27 -8.48 -1.09
C ALA A 153 -17.44 -8.06 -1.97
N GLY A 154 -18.24 -9.04 -2.43
CA GLY A 154 -19.42 -8.79 -3.27
C GLY A 154 -19.11 -8.34 -4.71
N VAL A 155 -17.87 -8.37 -5.15
CA VAL A 155 -17.51 -8.07 -6.54
C VAL A 155 -17.71 -9.32 -7.39
N GLU A 156 -18.72 -9.29 -8.25
CA GLU A 156 -19.07 -10.40 -9.15
C GLU A 156 -17.90 -10.80 -10.05
N GLY A 157 -17.72 -12.10 -10.25
CA GLY A 157 -16.61 -12.65 -11.05
C GLY A 157 -15.29 -12.75 -10.29
N THR A 158 -15.31 -12.49 -8.97
CA THR A 158 -14.13 -12.63 -8.11
C THR A 158 -14.41 -13.48 -6.87
N ARG A 159 -13.40 -14.17 -6.40
CA ARG A 159 -13.36 -14.82 -5.07
C ARG A 159 -12.07 -14.47 -4.37
N ILE A 160 -12.09 -14.44 -3.07
CA ILE A 160 -10.89 -14.17 -2.28
C ILE A 160 -10.76 -15.13 -1.10
N VAL A 161 -9.57 -15.71 -0.96
CA VAL A 161 -9.18 -16.52 0.18
C VAL A 161 -7.99 -15.87 0.87
N VAL A 162 -8.16 -15.55 2.16
CA VAL A 162 -7.12 -14.93 2.98
C VAL A 162 -6.69 -15.88 4.07
N PHE A 163 -5.40 -16.14 4.14
CA PHE A 163 -4.76 -16.92 5.20
C PHE A 163 -4.02 -15.99 6.16
N TYR A 164 -4.21 -16.17 7.46
CA TYR A 164 -3.52 -15.40 8.50
C TYR A 164 -3.04 -16.30 9.64
N PRO A 165 -1.91 -15.98 10.30
CA PRO A 165 -1.48 -16.71 11.50
C PRO A 165 -2.49 -16.48 12.63
N LYS A 166 -3.10 -17.56 13.14
CA LYS A 166 -4.21 -17.50 14.12
C LYS A 166 -3.85 -16.68 15.38
N ASP A 167 -2.63 -16.75 15.82
CA ASP A 167 -2.15 -16.07 17.03
C ASP A 167 -1.14 -14.93 16.70
N GLY A 168 -1.09 -14.49 15.42
CA GLY A 168 -0.08 -13.54 14.93
C GLY A 168 -0.62 -12.19 14.46
N VAL A 169 -1.87 -11.84 14.82
CA VAL A 169 -2.50 -10.56 14.47
C VAL A 169 -3.18 -9.95 15.69
N SER A 170 -3.41 -8.62 15.71
CA SER A 170 -4.12 -7.97 16.81
C SER A 170 -5.61 -8.38 16.85
N ALA A 171 -6.26 -8.21 18.01
CA ALA A 171 -7.67 -8.54 18.17
C ALA A 171 -8.59 -7.77 17.20
N ILE A 172 -8.32 -6.48 16.97
CA ILE A 172 -9.04 -5.67 15.96
C ILE A 172 -8.81 -6.21 14.57
N GLN A 173 -7.56 -6.51 14.18
CA GLN A 173 -7.24 -7.04 12.86
C GLN A 173 -7.90 -8.41 12.62
N GLU A 174 -7.84 -9.32 13.59
CA GLU A 174 -8.55 -10.61 13.49
C GLU A 174 -10.05 -10.40 13.35
N LYS A 175 -10.62 -9.59 14.24
CA LYS A 175 -12.06 -9.29 14.22
C LYS A 175 -12.50 -8.71 12.88
N GLN A 176 -11.73 -7.78 12.31
CA GLN A 176 -11.99 -7.23 10.98
C GLN A 176 -12.04 -8.30 9.90
N MET A 177 -11.18 -9.33 9.95
CA MET A 177 -11.15 -10.40 8.96
C MET A 177 -12.28 -11.42 9.19
N VAL A 178 -12.40 -11.97 10.39
CA VAL A 178 -13.34 -13.07 10.65
C VAL A 178 -14.81 -12.65 10.64
N THR A 179 -15.11 -11.37 10.69
CA THR A 179 -16.47 -10.81 10.57
C THR A 179 -16.82 -10.34 9.16
N GLN A 180 -15.86 -10.43 8.20
CA GLN A 180 -16.06 -9.96 6.83
C GLN A 180 -17.31 -10.57 6.20
N LYS A 181 -18.14 -9.71 5.59
CA LYS A 181 -19.32 -10.08 4.81
C LYS A 181 -18.92 -10.35 3.35
N GLY A 182 -19.73 -11.12 2.64
CA GLY A 182 -19.59 -11.41 1.22
C GLY A 182 -19.45 -12.91 0.97
N ASP A 183 -20.34 -13.47 0.14
CA ASP A 183 -20.37 -14.90 -0.15
C ASP A 183 -19.15 -15.37 -0.98
N ASN A 184 -18.48 -14.41 -1.62
CA ASN A 184 -17.25 -14.61 -2.37
C ASN A 184 -15.97 -14.48 -1.53
N THR A 185 -16.09 -14.38 -0.20
CA THR A 185 -14.94 -14.22 0.72
C THR A 185 -14.72 -15.45 1.59
N CYS A 186 -13.47 -15.81 1.82
CA CYS A 186 -13.07 -16.88 2.73
C CYS A 186 -11.86 -16.43 3.55
N VAL A 187 -11.95 -16.58 4.88
CA VAL A 187 -10.86 -16.26 5.81
C VAL A 187 -10.49 -17.49 6.60
N VAL A 188 -9.21 -17.80 6.66
CA VAL A 188 -8.67 -19.03 7.25
C VAL A 188 -7.52 -18.72 8.18
N GLY A 189 -7.68 -19.03 9.46
CA GLY A 189 -6.57 -19.06 10.39
C GLY A 189 -5.65 -20.26 10.11
N ILE A 190 -4.35 -20.09 10.21
CA ILE A 190 -3.42 -21.22 10.15
C ILE A 190 -2.70 -21.41 11.47
N HIS A 191 -2.42 -22.66 11.81
CA HIS A 191 -1.47 -23.02 12.86
C HIS A 191 -0.05 -22.86 12.31
N GLY A 192 0.51 -21.64 12.49
CA GLY A 192 1.82 -21.27 11.95
C GLY A 192 2.03 -19.75 12.00
N ASN A 193 3.16 -19.33 11.47
CA ASN A 193 3.51 -17.92 11.38
C ASN A 193 3.19 -17.33 9.98
N PHE A 194 3.42 -16.03 9.82
CA PHE A 194 3.16 -15.33 8.55
C PHE A 194 4.00 -15.86 7.38
N ASP A 195 5.27 -16.22 7.61
CA ASP A 195 6.15 -16.76 6.57
C ASP A 195 5.67 -18.12 6.06
N GLN A 196 5.12 -18.94 6.96
CA GLN A 196 4.52 -20.22 6.61
C GLN A 196 3.24 -20.03 5.78
N ALA A 197 2.37 -19.07 6.17
CA ALA A 197 1.19 -18.70 5.39
C ALA A 197 1.59 -18.23 3.97
N GLN A 198 2.57 -17.34 3.88
CA GLN A 198 3.05 -16.80 2.62
C GLN A 198 3.69 -17.88 1.73
N THR A 199 4.44 -18.78 2.33
CA THR A 199 5.04 -19.93 1.63
C THR A 199 3.97 -20.87 1.10
N GLY A 200 2.93 -21.15 1.88
CA GLY A 200 1.77 -21.94 1.45
C GLY A 200 1.05 -21.34 0.24
N VAL A 201 0.78 -20.04 0.28
CA VAL A 201 0.19 -19.31 -0.85
C VAL A 201 1.10 -19.36 -2.09
N LYS A 202 2.40 -19.13 -1.95
CA LYS A 202 3.37 -19.21 -3.06
C LYS A 202 3.41 -20.62 -3.69
N LYS A 203 3.38 -21.65 -2.86
CA LYS A 203 3.33 -23.04 -3.35
C LYS A 203 2.07 -23.30 -4.20
N MET A 204 0.90 -22.80 -3.76
CA MET A 204 -0.34 -22.95 -4.54
C MET A 204 -0.26 -22.22 -5.89
N PHE A 205 0.33 -21.02 -5.95
CA PHE A 205 0.53 -20.30 -7.21
C PHE A 205 1.51 -21.01 -8.16
N SER A 206 2.50 -21.71 -7.63
CA SER A 206 3.53 -22.40 -8.42
C SER A 206 3.21 -23.87 -8.68
N ASP A 207 2.04 -24.36 -8.26
CA ASP A 207 1.58 -25.75 -8.51
C ASP A 207 0.79 -25.84 -9.83
N PRO A 208 1.40 -26.38 -10.92
CA PRO A 208 0.72 -26.49 -12.20
C PRO A 208 -0.46 -27.46 -12.19
N ALA A 209 -0.45 -28.47 -11.30
CA ALA A 209 -1.54 -29.42 -11.18
C ALA A 209 -2.77 -28.76 -10.57
N LEU A 210 -2.59 -28.00 -9.50
CA LEU A 210 -3.66 -27.22 -8.87
C LEU A 210 -4.18 -26.12 -9.82
N ALA A 211 -3.31 -25.41 -10.52
CA ALA A 211 -3.72 -24.39 -11.49
C ALA A 211 -4.60 -24.99 -12.59
N LYS A 212 -4.20 -26.14 -13.17
CA LYS A 212 -4.96 -26.84 -14.20
C LYS A 212 -6.30 -27.39 -13.69
N GLU A 213 -6.33 -27.91 -12.45
CA GLU A 213 -7.56 -28.36 -11.79
C GLU A 213 -8.55 -27.18 -11.68
N MET A 214 -8.09 -26.04 -11.17
CA MET A 214 -8.93 -24.84 -11.00
C MET A 214 -9.39 -24.27 -12.34
N GLU A 215 -8.54 -24.25 -13.35
CA GLU A 215 -8.90 -23.81 -14.70
C GLU A 215 -10.00 -24.67 -15.31
N ALA A 216 -9.93 -25.99 -15.12
CA ALA A 216 -10.97 -26.92 -15.59
C ALA A 216 -12.33 -26.73 -14.88
N GLU A 217 -12.32 -26.22 -13.65
CA GLU A 217 -13.51 -25.87 -12.88
C GLU A 217 -13.99 -24.43 -13.14
N GLY A 218 -13.34 -23.67 -14.02
CA GLY A 218 -13.72 -22.30 -14.39
C GLY A 218 -13.12 -21.21 -13.51
N TYR A 219 -12.03 -21.49 -12.81
CA TYR A 219 -11.33 -20.54 -11.94
C TYR A 219 -9.93 -20.21 -12.45
N GLN A 220 -9.46 -19.02 -12.15
CA GLN A 220 -8.10 -18.56 -12.45
C GLN A 220 -7.50 -17.87 -11.23
N PHE A 221 -6.36 -18.34 -10.75
CA PHE A 221 -5.65 -17.65 -9.68
C PHE A 221 -5.06 -16.32 -10.13
N SER A 222 -5.16 -15.32 -9.27
CA SER A 222 -4.51 -14.02 -9.44
C SER A 222 -4.07 -13.45 -8.08
N SER A 223 -3.22 -12.42 -8.12
CA SER A 223 -2.64 -11.81 -6.94
C SER A 223 -3.04 -10.34 -6.79
N ALA A 224 -3.49 -9.98 -5.60
CA ALA A 224 -3.71 -8.60 -5.19
C ALA A 224 -2.53 -7.99 -4.41
N ASN A 225 -1.33 -8.54 -4.54
CA ASN A 225 -0.13 -8.07 -3.86
C ASN A 225 0.29 -6.66 -4.31
N SER A 226 1.11 -5.98 -3.49
CA SER A 226 1.57 -4.61 -3.76
C SER A 226 2.39 -4.45 -5.04
N ILE A 227 2.91 -5.56 -5.57
CA ILE A 227 3.67 -5.59 -6.83
C ILE A 227 2.80 -5.50 -8.08
N ASN A 228 1.49 -5.76 -7.99
CA ASN A 228 0.58 -5.59 -9.12
C ASN A 228 0.53 -4.10 -9.52
N ILE A 229 0.70 -3.82 -10.81
CA ILE A 229 0.67 -2.44 -11.32
C ILE A 229 -0.69 -1.76 -11.08
N GLY A 230 -1.77 -2.53 -11.04
CA GLY A 230 -3.11 -2.06 -10.67
C GLY A 230 -3.23 -1.56 -9.22
N ARG A 231 -2.21 -1.84 -8.39
CA ARG A 231 -2.08 -1.25 -7.04
C ARG A 231 -1.18 -0.03 -6.99
N LEU A 232 -0.21 0.08 -7.90
CA LEU A 232 0.70 1.23 -7.95
C LEU A 232 0.02 2.46 -8.56
N VAL A 233 -0.61 2.30 -9.72
CA VAL A 233 -1.20 3.42 -10.47
C VAL A 233 -2.22 4.23 -9.67
N PRO A 234 -3.17 3.64 -8.92
CA PRO A 234 -4.09 4.41 -8.10
C PRO A 234 -3.43 5.23 -6.99
N GLN A 235 -2.24 4.87 -6.55
CA GLN A 235 -1.52 5.60 -5.52
C GLN A 235 -0.89 6.91 -6.02
N ILE A 236 -0.67 7.04 -7.32
CA ILE A 236 -0.18 8.30 -7.91
C ILE A 236 -1.22 9.42 -7.72
N VAL A 237 -2.49 9.05 -7.76
CA VAL A 237 -3.65 9.97 -7.71
C VAL A 237 -3.62 10.87 -6.49
N TYR A 238 -3.42 10.32 -5.31
CA TYR A 238 -3.53 11.11 -4.08
C TYR A 238 -2.39 12.12 -3.89
N TYR A 239 -1.25 11.94 -4.53
CA TYR A 239 -0.19 12.96 -4.54
C TYR A 239 -0.53 14.13 -5.47
N VAL A 240 -1.07 13.84 -6.65
CA VAL A 240 -1.57 14.88 -7.57
C VAL A 240 -2.74 15.64 -6.92
N TYR A 241 -3.65 14.92 -6.26
CA TYR A 241 -4.76 15.52 -5.52
C TYR A 241 -4.28 16.41 -4.37
N ALA A 242 -3.30 15.95 -3.56
CA ALA A 242 -2.74 16.72 -2.46
C ALA A 242 -2.12 18.05 -2.95
N TYR A 243 -1.40 18.03 -4.07
CA TYR A 243 -0.86 19.25 -4.69
C TYR A 243 -2.00 20.22 -5.07
N GLY A 244 -3.07 19.70 -5.67
CA GLY A 244 -4.27 20.50 -5.97
C GLY A 244 -4.91 21.10 -4.72
N ARG A 245 -4.96 20.37 -3.60
CA ARG A 245 -5.50 20.90 -2.32
C ARG A 245 -4.64 22.02 -1.76
N LEU A 246 -3.31 21.93 -1.84
CA LEU A 246 -2.40 23.02 -1.44
C LEU A 246 -2.60 24.26 -2.30
N LEU A 247 -2.74 24.11 -3.62
CA LEU A 247 -3.07 25.23 -4.53
C LEU A 247 -4.40 25.89 -4.18
N LYS A 248 -5.46 25.09 -3.98
CA LYS A 248 -6.79 25.59 -3.63
C LYS A 248 -6.80 26.34 -2.30
N ALA A 249 -6.03 25.88 -1.35
CA ALA A 249 -5.89 26.51 -0.03
C ALA A 249 -5.01 27.77 -0.06
N GLY A 250 -4.34 28.10 -1.18
CA GLY A 250 -3.40 29.20 -1.28
C GLY A 250 -2.12 29.02 -0.48
N GLU A 251 -1.79 27.78 -0.10
CA GLU A 251 -0.58 27.43 0.65
C GLU A 251 0.66 27.39 -0.24
N ILE A 252 0.48 27.16 -1.53
CA ILE A 252 1.51 27.20 -2.55
C ILE A 252 1.03 27.96 -3.79
N SER A 253 1.97 28.50 -4.55
CA SER A 253 1.75 29.04 -5.89
C SER A 253 1.87 27.93 -6.96
N GLU A 254 1.30 28.15 -8.15
CA GLU A 254 1.45 27.21 -9.26
C GLU A 254 2.94 26.99 -9.61
N GLY A 255 3.36 25.74 -9.66
CA GLY A 255 4.74 25.37 -9.92
C GLY A 255 5.67 25.43 -8.70
N GLU A 256 5.17 25.86 -7.55
CA GLU A 256 5.95 25.84 -6.30
C GLU A 256 6.24 24.40 -5.88
N THR A 257 7.49 24.15 -5.51
CA THR A 257 7.96 22.81 -5.13
C THR A 257 7.51 22.44 -3.72
N ILE A 258 7.06 21.20 -3.55
CA ILE A 258 6.75 20.59 -2.26
C ILE A 258 7.66 19.39 -1.98
N ASN A 259 7.86 19.05 -0.71
CA ASN A 259 8.45 17.78 -0.32
C ASN A 259 7.36 16.77 0.08
N VAL A 260 7.67 15.48 -0.05
CA VAL A 260 6.77 14.39 0.34
C VAL A 260 7.52 13.44 1.27
N VAL A 261 6.93 13.14 2.44
CA VAL A 261 7.45 12.16 3.40
C VAL A 261 6.54 10.95 3.42
N VAL A 262 7.13 9.77 3.29
CA VAL A 262 6.36 8.52 3.20
C VAL A 262 6.91 7.48 4.18
N PRO A 263 6.08 6.99 5.13
CA PRO A 263 6.43 5.82 5.92
C PRO A 263 6.49 4.61 4.97
N THR A 264 7.67 4.00 4.85
CA THR A 264 7.97 3.12 3.73
C THR A 264 8.32 1.69 4.16
N GLY A 265 7.54 0.72 3.65
CA GLY A 265 7.84 -0.70 3.69
C GLY A 265 8.15 -1.24 2.28
N ASN A 266 7.13 -1.74 1.58
CA ASN A 266 7.27 -2.34 0.24
C ASN A 266 7.49 -1.35 -0.91
N PHE A 267 7.78 -0.10 -0.62
CA PHE A 267 8.15 0.96 -1.57
C PHE A 267 7.03 1.42 -2.54
N GLY A 268 5.87 0.82 -2.54
CA GLY A 268 4.79 1.15 -3.48
C GLY A 268 4.32 2.60 -3.36
N ASN A 269 4.09 3.06 -2.15
CA ASN A 269 3.58 4.40 -1.85
C ASN A 269 4.58 5.50 -2.28
N ILE A 270 5.84 5.44 -1.86
CA ILE A 270 6.85 6.44 -2.24
C ILE A 270 7.20 6.37 -3.73
N LEU A 271 7.14 5.18 -4.34
CA LEU A 271 7.30 5.01 -5.78
C LEU A 271 6.19 5.72 -6.55
N ALA A 272 4.96 5.71 -6.04
CA ALA A 272 3.85 6.47 -6.63
C ALA A 272 4.13 7.99 -6.58
N ALA A 273 4.71 8.50 -5.50
CA ALA A 273 5.16 9.89 -5.43
C ALA A 273 6.29 10.19 -6.43
N PHE A 274 7.22 9.24 -6.60
CA PHE A 274 8.26 9.34 -7.62
C PHE A 274 7.67 9.37 -9.04
N TYR A 275 6.64 8.58 -9.31
CA TYR A 275 5.93 8.62 -10.59
C TYR A 275 5.21 9.96 -10.78
N ALA A 276 4.52 10.48 -9.76
CA ALA A 276 3.88 11.79 -9.81
C ALA A 276 4.89 12.91 -10.12
N LYS A 277 6.07 12.90 -9.48
CA LYS A 277 7.18 13.82 -9.78
C LYS A 277 7.57 13.75 -11.25
N ASN A 278 7.78 12.54 -11.77
CA ASN A 278 8.20 12.34 -13.16
C ASN A 278 7.06 12.58 -14.18
N MET A 279 5.80 12.68 -13.75
CA MET A 279 4.70 13.18 -14.55
C MET A 279 4.71 14.72 -14.67
N GLY A 280 5.58 15.41 -13.95
CA GLY A 280 5.70 16.86 -13.96
C GLY A 280 5.10 17.55 -12.72
N LEU A 281 4.66 16.80 -11.70
CA LEU A 281 4.26 17.38 -10.43
C LEU A 281 5.48 17.98 -9.73
N PRO A 282 5.44 19.25 -9.26
CA PRO A 282 6.59 19.89 -8.64
C PRO A 282 6.88 19.32 -7.24
N ILE A 283 7.51 18.15 -7.20
CA ILE A 283 8.00 17.51 -5.98
C ILE A 283 9.53 17.70 -5.91
N GLY A 284 10.02 18.23 -4.81
CA GLY A 284 11.44 18.36 -4.52
C GLY A 284 12.01 17.04 -4.00
N LYS A 285 12.00 16.88 -2.69
CA LYS A 285 12.51 15.65 -2.05
C LYS A 285 11.40 14.63 -1.80
N LEU A 286 11.77 13.37 -2.03
CA LEU A 286 11.05 12.18 -1.64
C LEU A 286 11.72 11.62 -0.39
N ILE A 287 11.11 11.83 0.76
CA ILE A 287 11.70 11.49 2.06
C ILE A 287 11.18 10.11 2.47
N CYS A 288 12.07 9.13 2.37
CA CYS A 288 11.81 7.74 2.70
C CYS A 288 12.04 7.50 4.19
N ALA A 289 10.97 7.30 4.94
CA ALA A 289 11.02 7.05 6.36
C ALA A 289 10.98 5.55 6.64
N SER A 290 11.97 5.03 7.37
CA SER A 290 12.05 3.64 7.86
C SER A 290 11.80 3.59 9.36
N ASN A 291 11.31 2.43 9.86
CA ASN A 291 11.40 2.10 11.28
C ASN A 291 12.75 1.42 11.57
N GLU A 292 12.87 0.69 12.69
CA GLU A 292 14.14 0.03 13.05
C GLU A 292 14.58 -1.07 12.07
N ASN A 293 13.65 -1.57 11.22
CA ASN A 293 13.99 -2.36 10.03
C ASN A 293 14.46 -1.43 8.90
N LYS A 294 15.60 -0.81 9.10
CA LYS A 294 16.13 0.32 8.33
C LYS A 294 16.91 -0.05 7.06
N VAL A 295 16.53 -1.11 6.38
CA VAL A 295 17.20 -1.57 5.16
C VAL A 295 17.20 -0.50 4.06
N LEU A 296 16.10 0.25 3.90
CA LEU A 296 16.02 1.34 2.93
C LEU A 296 16.87 2.55 3.31
N PHE A 297 16.90 2.92 4.59
CA PHE A 297 17.82 3.97 5.06
C PHE A 297 19.27 3.64 4.72
N ASP A 298 19.73 2.42 5.04
CA ASP A 298 21.09 2.01 4.75
C ASP A 298 21.35 1.98 3.24
N PHE A 299 20.38 1.53 2.44
CA PHE A 299 20.47 1.54 0.97
C PHE A 299 20.65 2.97 0.41
N PHE A 300 19.81 3.92 0.80
CA PHE A 300 19.95 5.31 0.30
C PHE A 300 21.24 5.96 0.76
N ARG A 301 21.76 5.60 1.91
CA ARG A 301 23.02 6.13 2.43
C ARG A 301 24.23 5.53 1.72
N THR A 302 24.24 4.22 1.45
CA THR A 302 25.44 3.48 1.03
C THR A 302 25.43 3.04 -0.43
N GLY A 303 24.26 2.90 -1.05
CA GLY A 303 24.07 2.24 -2.34
C GLY A 303 24.06 0.71 -2.25
N VAL A 304 24.14 0.15 -1.04
CA VAL A 304 24.10 -1.30 -0.80
C VAL A 304 22.76 -1.67 -0.20
N TYR A 305 22.04 -2.57 -0.85
CA TYR A 305 20.86 -3.22 -0.29
C TYR A 305 21.27 -4.56 0.32
N ASP A 306 21.04 -4.73 1.62
CA ASP A 306 21.44 -5.93 2.35
C ASP A 306 20.32 -6.41 3.27
N ARG A 307 19.72 -7.57 2.94
CA ARG A 307 18.67 -8.22 3.74
C ARG A 307 19.21 -9.15 4.82
N ASN A 308 20.53 -9.40 4.85
CA ASN A 308 21.17 -10.28 5.82
C ASN A 308 21.32 -9.58 7.18
N ARG A 309 20.20 -9.37 7.83
CA ARG A 309 20.07 -8.70 9.13
C ARG A 309 18.96 -9.32 9.95
N GLU A 310 18.94 -9.02 11.24
CA GLU A 310 17.86 -9.42 12.12
C GLU A 310 16.55 -8.72 11.71
N PHE A 311 15.45 -9.46 11.78
CA PHE A 311 14.10 -8.93 11.61
C PHE A 311 13.57 -8.47 12.97
N ILE A 312 13.14 -7.22 13.05
CA ILE A 312 12.68 -6.58 14.28
C ILE A 312 11.16 -6.40 14.19
N LEU A 313 10.43 -6.93 15.18
CA LEU A 313 9.00 -6.64 15.32
C LEU A 313 8.83 -5.28 16.00
N THR A 314 8.12 -4.38 15.36
CA THR A 314 7.89 -3.01 15.82
C THR A 314 6.41 -2.69 16.00
N ASN A 315 6.12 -1.50 16.56
CA ASN A 315 4.76 -0.97 16.67
C ASN A 315 4.23 -0.36 15.34
N SER A 316 5.06 -0.37 14.28
CA SER A 316 4.68 0.04 12.92
C SER A 316 4.79 -1.13 11.92
N PRO A 317 4.00 -2.21 12.09
CA PRO A 317 4.24 -3.52 11.48
C PRO A 317 4.15 -3.53 9.95
N SER A 318 3.46 -2.59 9.32
CA SER A 318 3.41 -2.50 7.84
C SER A 318 4.76 -2.09 7.22
N MET A 319 5.70 -1.63 8.04
CA MET A 319 7.06 -1.25 7.67
C MET A 319 8.10 -2.31 8.08
N ASP A 320 7.70 -3.38 8.75
CA ASP A 320 8.56 -4.49 9.15
C ASP A 320 8.87 -5.36 7.93
N ILE A 321 9.94 -5.01 7.23
CA ILE A 321 10.37 -5.70 6.01
C ILE A 321 11.90 -5.83 5.95
N LEU A 322 12.36 -6.92 5.35
CA LEU A 322 13.76 -7.10 4.93
C LEU A 322 13.92 -6.97 3.41
N ILE A 323 12.86 -7.23 2.65
CA ILE A 323 12.82 -7.06 1.20
C ILE A 323 11.71 -6.07 0.84
N SER A 324 12.12 -4.93 0.27
CA SER A 324 11.22 -3.89 -0.21
C SER A 324 10.89 -4.16 -1.69
N SER A 325 9.77 -4.81 -1.94
CA SER A 325 9.48 -5.46 -3.23
C SER A 325 9.36 -4.51 -4.41
N ASN A 326 8.74 -3.33 -4.24
CA ASN A 326 8.60 -2.36 -5.35
C ASN A 326 9.86 -1.50 -5.58
N LEU A 327 10.87 -1.60 -4.72
CA LEU A 327 12.16 -0.93 -4.96
C LEU A 327 12.78 -1.39 -6.29
N GLU A 328 12.53 -2.63 -6.71
CA GLU A 328 12.99 -3.15 -8.00
C GLU A 328 12.58 -2.24 -9.17
N ARG A 329 11.40 -1.63 -9.13
CA ARG A 329 10.95 -0.69 -10.16
C ARG A 329 11.81 0.58 -10.22
N LEU A 330 12.24 1.07 -9.06
CA LEU A 330 13.19 2.19 -9.00
C LEU A 330 14.58 1.76 -9.49
N ILE A 331 15.06 0.59 -9.05
CA ILE A 331 16.36 0.04 -9.48
C ILE A 331 16.43 -0.09 -11.01
N TYR A 332 15.36 -0.63 -11.62
CA TYR A 332 15.26 -0.71 -13.08
C TYR A 332 15.38 0.67 -13.75
N ARG A 333 14.67 1.69 -13.24
CA ARG A 333 14.72 3.05 -13.78
C ARG A 333 16.12 3.67 -13.67
N ILE A 334 16.73 3.62 -12.51
CA ILE A 334 18.07 4.20 -12.28
C ILE A 334 19.19 3.38 -12.95
N ALA A 335 18.94 2.13 -13.32
CA ALA A 335 19.83 1.32 -14.15
C ALA A 335 19.81 1.74 -15.63
N GLY A 336 19.01 2.74 -16.00
CA GLY A 336 18.82 3.18 -17.38
C GLY A 336 17.84 2.28 -18.15
N GLU A 337 16.90 1.65 -17.45
CA GLU A 337 15.91 0.71 -18.01
C GLU A 337 16.55 -0.55 -18.63
N ASP A 338 17.72 -0.90 -18.12
CA ASP A 338 18.47 -2.10 -18.50
C ASP A 338 17.95 -3.31 -17.71
N ALA A 339 17.15 -4.15 -18.38
CA ALA A 339 16.52 -5.33 -17.78
C ALA A 339 17.56 -6.36 -17.32
N ASP A 340 18.62 -6.59 -18.09
CA ASP A 340 19.66 -7.56 -17.76
C ASP A 340 20.43 -7.14 -16.50
N LYS A 341 20.76 -5.85 -16.41
CA LYS A 341 21.42 -5.29 -15.23
C LYS A 341 20.54 -5.39 -13.99
N ASN A 342 19.24 -5.05 -14.12
CA ASN A 342 18.29 -5.20 -13.02
C ASN A 342 18.11 -6.67 -12.62
N ALA A 343 17.98 -7.59 -13.59
CA ALA A 343 17.87 -9.02 -13.32
C ALA A 343 19.08 -9.56 -12.55
N ALA A 344 20.30 -9.11 -12.91
CA ALA A 344 21.51 -9.50 -12.20
C ALA A 344 21.51 -9.04 -10.73
N LEU A 345 21.06 -7.80 -10.45
CA LEU A 345 20.95 -7.26 -9.08
C LEU A 345 19.89 -8.03 -8.27
N MET A 346 18.72 -8.32 -8.88
CA MET A 346 17.66 -9.10 -8.21
C MET A 346 18.10 -10.55 -7.97
N LYS A 347 18.88 -11.13 -8.87
CA LYS A 347 19.46 -12.46 -8.67
C LYS A 347 20.44 -12.45 -7.48
N ALA A 348 21.32 -11.47 -7.37
CA ALA A 348 22.22 -11.30 -6.24
C ALA A 348 21.46 -11.17 -4.91
N LEU A 349 20.34 -10.41 -4.90
CA LEU A 349 19.48 -10.31 -3.72
C LEU A 349 18.92 -11.67 -3.27
N VAL A 350 18.59 -12.55 -4.22
CA VAL A 350 18.07 -13.90 -3.90
C VAL A 350 19.18 -14.82 -3.43
N THR A 351 20.33 -14.84 -4.13
CA THR A 351 21.41 -15.82 -3.90
C THR A 351 22.35 -15.43 -2.76
N GLU A 352 22.65 -14.13 -2.63
CA GLU A 352 23.64 -13.58 -1.69
C GLU A 352 22.99 -12.77 -0.55
N GLY A 353 21.71 -12.42 -0.72
CA GLY A 353 20.97 -11.58 0.21
C GLY A 353 21.30 -10.09 0.08
N ARG A 354 22.13 -9.69 -0.87
CA ARG A 354 22.58 -8.30 -1.05
C ARG A 354 22.89 -7.97 -2.50
N TYR A 355 22.86 -6.68 -2.83
CA TYR A 355 23.44 -6.11 -4.03
C TYR A 355 23.96 -4.69 -3.78
N GLU A 356 24.80 -4.21 -4.67
CA GLU A 356 25.30 -2.84 -4.69
C GLU A 356 25.01 -2.19 -6.04
N ILE A 357 24.50 -0.97 -6.02
CA ILE A 357 24.27 -0.18 -7.24
C ILE A 357 25.55 0.56 -7.66
N THR A 358 25.67 0.84 -8.95
CA THR A 358 26.83 1.57 -9.47
C THR A 358 26.82 3.04 -9.01
N PRO A 359 27.98 3.74 -9.04
CA PRO A 359 28.03 5.17 -8.76
C PRO A 359 27.05 6.00 -9.62
N GLN A 360 26.95 5.67 -10.92
CA GLN A 360 26.02 6.34 -11.84
C GLN A 360 24.55 6.13 -11.45
N MET A 361 24.18 4.93 -11.01
CA MET A 361 22.85 4.67 -10.48
C MET A 361 22.59 5.46 -9.19
N ARG A 362 23.61 5.60 -8.34
CA ARG A 362 23.51 6.32 -7.08
C ARG A 362 23.25 7.81 -7.29
N GLU A 363 23.84 8.43 -8.32
CA GLU A 363 23.58 9.82 -8.70
C GLU A 363 22.09 10.05 -9.03
N GLN A 364 21.42 9.06 -9.62
CA GLN A 364 19.98 9.12 -9.93
C GLN A 364 19.07 9.08 -8.70
N LEU A 365 19.61 8.80 -7.51
CA LEU A 365 18.88 8.81 -6.25
C LEU A 365 18.88 10.18 -5.55
N SER A 366 19.39 11.24 -6.17
CA SER A 366 19.52 12.58 -5.58
C SER A 366 18.19 13.20 -5.12
N ASP A 367 17.07 12.77 -5.69
CA ASP A 367 15.73 13.19 -5.27
C ASP A 367 15.28 12.56 -3.94
N PHE A 368 15.90 11.46 -3.55
CA PHE A 368 15.55 10.74 -2.33
C PHE A 368 16.40 11.19 -1.14
N TYR A 369 15.75 11.23 0.01
CA TYR A 369 16.39 11.34 1.31
C TYR A 369 15.86 10.19 2.18
N GLY A 370 16.75 9.38 2.74
CA GLY A 370 16.39 8.27 3.63
C GLY A 370 16.80 8.55 5.07
N ASN A 371 15.92 8.26 6.02
CA ASN A 371 16.26 8.21 7.44
C ASN A 371 15.31 7.23 8.17
N TYR A 372 15.51 7.03 9.47
CA TYR A 372 14.72 6.10 10.27
C TYR A 372 14.37 6.69 11.63
N ALA A 373 13.36 6.12 12.28
CA ALA A 373 13.01 6.39 13.67
C ALA A 373 13.00 5.11 14.49
N SER A 374 13.44 5.21 15.74
CA SER A 374 13.31 4.16 16.74
C SER A 374 11.88 4.09 17.29
N GLU A 375 11.58 3.03 18.07
CA GLU A 375 10.32 2.93 18.82
C GLU A 375 10.10 4.10 19.78
N GLU A 376 11.16 4.54 20.47
CA GLU A 376 11.15 5.68 21.38
C GLU A 376 10.83 6.98 20.64
N GLU A 377 11.57 7.29 19.57
CA GLU A 377 11.35 8.48 18.73
C GLU A 377 9.95 8.48 18.09
N THR A 378 9.42 7.30 17.78
CA THR A 378 8.06 7.13 17.26
C THR A 378 7.02 7.51 18.32
N GLY A 379 7.19 7.06 19.56
CA GLY A 379 6.33 7.43 20.68
C GLY A 379 6.40 8.92 21.01
N GLU A 380 7.60 9.49 21.05
CA GLU A 380 7.82 10.94 21.26
C GLU A 380 7.11 11.77 20.17
N ALA A 381 7.20 11.37 18.90
CA ALA A 381 6.55 12.08 17.81
C ALA A 381 5.01 12.10 17.96
N ILE A 382 4.39 11.01 18.41
CA ILE A 382 2.94 10.97 18.70
C ILE A 382 2.61 11.93 19.85
N HIS A 383 3.35 11.83 20.94
CA HIS A 383 3.14 12.62 22.15
C HIS A 383 3.25 14.12 21.85
N ASP A 384 4.35 14.55 21.26
CA ASP A 384 4.67 15.96 21.03
C ASP A 384 3.67 16.61 20.07
N LEU A 385 3.27 15.94 18.99
CA LEU A 385 2.28 16.47 18.07
C LEU A 385 0.90 16.59 18.74
N TYR A 386 0.53 15.58 19.54
CA TYR A 386 -0.72 15.62 20.31
C TYR A 386 -0.74 16.77 21.32
N GLU A 387 0.30 16.92 22.14
CA GLU A 387 0.41 18.03 23.11
C GLU A 387 0.36 19.38 22.42
N LYS A 388 1.02 19.52 21.30
CA LYS A 388 1.10 20.81 20.58
C LYS A 388 -0.19 21.18 19.84
N THR A 389 -0.90 20.21 19.28
CA THR A 389 -1.99 20.46 18.32
C THR A 389 -3.30 19.76 18.60
N GLY A 390 -3.31 18.81 19.53
CA GLY A 390 -4.44 17.87 19.76
C GLY A 390 -4.62 16.83 18.65
N TYR A 391 -3.76 16.81 17.64
CA TYR A 391 -3.86 15.84 16.54
C TYR A 391 -3.20 14.52 16.91
N VAL A 392 -3.93 13.44 16.72
CA VAL A 392 -3.44 12.08 17.00
C VAL A 392 -3.12 11.39 15.67
N MET A 393 -1.90 10.91 15.55
CA MET A 393 -1.45 10.12 14.39
C MET A 393 -1.15 8.67 14.80
N ASP A 394 -1.18 7.77 13.82
CA ASP A 394 -0.77 6.39 14.01
C ASP A 394 0.76 6.25 14.07
N THR A 395 1.23 5.07 14.44
CA THR A 395 2.66 4.77 14.61
C THR A 395 3.46 4.89 13.31
N HIS A 396 2.89 4.52 12.17
CA HIS A 396 3.56 4.66 10.86
C HIS A 396 3.73 6.13 10.46
N THR A 397 2.69 6.92 10.63
CA THR A 397 2.75 8.38 10.39
C THR A 397 3.74 9.04 11.34
N ALA A 398 3.83 8.55 12.58
CA ALA A 398 4.78 9.04 13.57
C ALA A 398 6.24 8.78 13.17
N VAL A 399 6.55 7.61 12.62
CA VAL A 399 7.86 7.36 12.01
C VAL A 399 8.17 8.40 10.92
N ALA A 400 7.22 8.68 10.05
CA ALA A 400 7.39 9.69 8.99
C ALA A 400 7.58 11.11 9.57
N LYS A 401 6.83 11.49 10.60
CA LYS A 401 6.98 12.79 11.28
C LYS A 401 8.34 12.93 11.95
N SER A 402 8.82 11.90 12.66
CA SER A 402 10.14 11.90 13.26
C SER A 402 11.25 12.04 12.21
N VAL A 403 11.16 11.33 11.09
CA VAL A 403 12.11 11.44 9.98
C VAL A 403 12.05 12.81 9.31
N TYR A 404 10.88 13.43 9.21
CA TYR A 404 10.73 14.80 8.72
C TYR A 404 11.47 15.81 9.59
N GLU A 405 11.38 15.71 10.92
CA GLU A 405 12.13 16.58 11.83
C GLU A 405 13.65 16.40 11.67
N LYS A 406 14.11 15.14 11.53
CA LYS A 406 15.53 14.86 11.24
C LYS A 406 15.98 15.47 9.91
N TYR A 407 15.14 15.38 8.87
CA TYR A 407 15.42 16.02 7.58
C TYR A 407 15.61 17.53 7.72
N ARG A 408 14.68 18.21 8.38
CA ARG A 408 14.77 19.67 8.63
C ARG A 408 16.02 20.05 9.42
N ALA A 409 16.30 19.30 10.48
CA ALA A 409 17.48 19.57 11.32
C ALA A 409 18.81 19.37 10.55
N GLN A 410 18.87 18.38 9.67
CA GLN A 410 20.08 18.06 8.91
C GLN A 410 20.30 18.92 7.67
N THR A 411 19.22 19.36 7.02
CA THR A 411 19.30 20.11 5.76
C THR A 411 19.11 21.63 5.95
N GLY A 412 18.49 22.04 7.04
CA GLY A 412 18.05 23.42 7.25
C GLY A 412 16.84 23.82 6.41
N ASP A 413 16.22 22.90 5.66
CA ASP A 413 15.02 23.17 4.85
C ASP A 413 13.78 23.30 5.73
N THR A 414 13.47 24.51 6.12
CA THR A 414 12.28 24.87 6.88
C THR A 414 11.24 25.62 6.06
N ALA A 415 11.56 25.91 4.78
CA ALA A 415 10.74 26.75 3.91
C ALA A 415 9.86 25.92 2.97
N THR A 416 10.34 24.77 2.49
CA THR A 416 9.62 23.94 1.52
C THR A 416 8.40 23.31 2.18
N LYS A 417 7.20 23.55 1.62
CA LYS A 417 5.96 22.94 2.08
C LYS A 417 6.07 21.42 1.98
N THR A 418 5.71 20.73 3.04
CA THR A 418 5.92 19.28 3.12
C THR A 418 4.61 18.56 3.40
N VAL A 419 4.33 17.54 2.59
CA VAL A 419 3.19 16.62 2.73
C VAL A 419 3.69 15.32 3.36
N ILE A 420 3.11 14.92 4.47
CA ILE A 420 3.37 13.64 5.14
C ILE A 420 2.22 12.68 4.81
N ALA A 421 2.52 11.54 4.21
CA ALA A 421 1.53 10.50 3.97
C ALA A 421 1.09 9.86 5.29
N SER A 422 -0.14 10.13 5.71
CA SER A 422 -0.75 9.57 6.91
C SER A 422 -1.46 8.27 6.54
N THR A 423 -0.77 7.14 6.74
CA THR A 423 -1.07 5.86 6.08
C THR A 423 -2.04 4.98 6.83
N ALA A 424 -2.33 5.24 8.10
CA ALA A 424 -3.32 4.50 8.87
C ALA A 424 -3.99 5.40 9.91
N SER A 425 -5.21 5.01 10.29
CA SER A 425 -5.91 5.64 11.40
C SER A 425 -5.26 5.26 12.74
N PRO A 426 -5.15 6.17 13.70
CA PRO A 426 -4.67 5.85 15.05
C PRO A 426 -5.53 4.80 15.76
N PHE A 427 -6.80 4.68 15.38
CA PHE A 427 -7.73 3.67 15.92
C PHE A 427 -7.39 2.23 15.49
N LYS A 428 -6.44 2.03 14.60
CA LYS A 428 -5.96 0.71 14.20
C LYS A 428 -4.85 0.18 15.11
N PHE A 429 -4.18 1.07 15.80
CA PHE A 429 -3.03 0.79 16.67
C PHE A 429 -3.22 1.44 18.04
N THR A 430 -4.43 1.32 18.59
CA THR A 430 -4.89 2.00 19.80
C THR A 430 -3.97 1.81 20.99
N GLY A 431 -3.47 0.59 21.22
CA GLY A 431 -2.58 0.29 22.33
C GLY A 431 -1.27 1.09 22.30
N SER A 432 -0.58 1.10 21.15
CA SER A 432 0.67 1.86 20.98
C SER A 432 0.45 3.36 21.02
N VAL A 433 -0.61 3.84 20.38
CA VAL A 433 -0.96 5.26 20.35
C VAL A 433 -1.32 5.77 21.75
N MET A 434 -2.19 5.05 22.46
CA MET A 434 -2.58 5.42 23.83
C MET A 434 -1.41 5.41 24.78
N LYS A 435 -0.51 4.43 24.70
CA LYS A 435 0.69 4.37 25.52
C LYS A 435 1.63 5.56 25.28
N ALA A 436 1.70 6.08 24.05
CA ALA A 436 2.48 7.26 23.72
C ALA A 436 1.87 8.54 24.29
N ILE A 437 0.53 8.67 24.24
CA ILE A 437 -0.19 9.87 24.74
C ILE A 437 -0.31 9.85 26.27
N ASP A 438 -0.66 8.69 26.85
CA ASP A 438 -0.88 8.49 28.27
C ASP A 438 -0.16 7.22 28.74
N PRO A 439 1.12 7.33 29.12
CA PRO A 439 1.92 6.18 29.61
C PRO A 439 1.34 5.50 30.84
N SER A 440 0.44 6.17 31.58
CA SER A 440 -0.23 5.61 32.78
C SER A 440 -1.44 4.75 32.44
N CYS A 441 -1.82 4.65 31.18
CA CYS A 441 -2.97 3.86 30.73
C CYS A 441 -2.67 2.36 30.87
N GLU A 442 -3.40 1.67 31.74
CA GLU A 442 -3.28 0.22 32.00
C GLU A 442 -4.31 -0.60 31.22
N GLU A 443 -5.20 0.05 30.45
CA GLU A 443 -6.22 -0.63 29.63
C GLU A 443 -5.55 -1.47 28.53
N THR A 444 -6.05 -2.67 28.30
CA THR A 444 -5.54 -3.61 27.29
C THR A 444 -6.59 -4.06 26.28
N ASP A 445 -7.86 -3.78 26.52
CA ASP A 445 -8.93 -4.06 25.56
C ASP A 445 -8.90 -3.01 24.44
N ASP A 446 -8.67 -3.45 23.22
CA ASP A 446 -8.54 -2.58 22.06
C ASP A 446 -9.78 -1.70 21.80
N PHE A 447 -10.99 -2.18 22.10
CA PHE A 447 -12.21 -1.40 21.92
C PHE A 447 -12.42 -0.36 23.04
N ALA A 448 -12.06 -0.69 24.26
CA ALA A 448 -12.04 0.27 25.37
C ALA A 448 -10.98 1.36 25.12
N LEU A 449 -9.81 0.98 24.62
CA LEU A 449 -8.78 1.93 24.18
C LEU A 449 -9.26 2.82 23.03
N ALA A 450 -10.04 2.30 22.07
CA ALA A 450 -10.62 3.10 21.00
C ALA A 450 -11.60 4.16 21.55
N ASP A 451 -12.44 3.79 22.51
CA ASP A 451 -13.37 4.75 23.17
C ASP A 451 -12.60 5.86 23.89
N ARG A 452 -11.56 5.50 24.65
CA ARG A 452 -10.71 6.47 25.35
C ARG A 452 -9.94 7.37 24.37
N LEU A 453 -9.41 6.79 23.30
CA LEU A 453 -8.74 7.57 22.24
C LEU A 453 -9.69 8.56 21.57
N SER A 454 -10.92 8.17 21.32
CA SER A 454 -11.98 9.04 20.77
C SER A 454 -12.26 10.25 21.68
N GLU A 455 -12.31 10.04 22.98
CA GLU A 455 -12.50 11.11 23.95
C GLU A 455 -11.31 12.10 23.95
N LEU A 456 -10.09 11.58 23.93
CA LEU A 456 -8.86 12.40 23.91
C LEU A 456 -8.67 13.15 22.59
N ALA A 457 -8.83 12.47 21.47
CA ALA A 457 -8.65 13.05 20.12
C ALA A 457 -9.83 13.94 19.70
N LYS A 458 -10.96 13.87 20.41
CA LYS A 458 -12.23 14.56 20.07
C LYS A 458 -12.73 14.25 18.66
N VAL A 459 -12.52 13.01 18.23
CA VAL A 459 -13.02 12.47 16.96
C VAL A 459 -13.80 11.18 17.25
N PRO A 460 -14.87 10.87 16.50
CA PRO A 460 -15.63 9.64 16.71
C PRO A 460 -14.78 8.41 16.40
N VAL A 461 -15.07 7.31 17.09
CA VAL A 461 -14.52 6.00 16.70
C VAL A 461 -14.93 5.71 15.25
N PRO A 462 -14.00 5.35 14.35
CA PRO A 462 -14.33 5.09 12.95
C PRO A 462 -15.40 4.00 12.79
N ARG A 463 -16.32 4.19 11.83
CA ARG A 463 -17.36 3.21 11.52
C ARG A 463 -16.80 1.79 11.34
N ALA A 464 -15.63 1.66 10.71
CA ALA A 464 -14.96 0.38 10.51
C ALA A 464 -14.57 -0.35 11.80
N VAL A 465 -14.41 0.35 12.91
CA VAL A 465 -14.16 -0.23 14.25
C VAL A 465 -15.47 -0.51 14.96
N GLU A 466 -16.43 0.43 14.92
CA GLU A 466 -17.73 0.25 15.55
C GLU A 466 -18.52 -0.94 14.97
N GLU A 467 -18.53 -1.08 13.65
CA GLU A 467 -19.27 -2.15 12.98
C GLU A 467 -18.78 -3.56 13.35
N ILE A 468 -17.49 -3.71 13.67
CA ILE A 468 -16.94 -5.02 14.03
C ILE A 468 -17.04 -5.34 15.52
N ARG A 469 -17.24 -4.34 16.38
CA ARG A 469 -17.28 -4.51 17.85
C ARG A 469 -18.20 -5.66 18.27
N ASN A 470 -19.42 -5.68 17.78
CA ASN A 470 -20.43 -6.68 18.08
C ASN A 470 -20.80 -7.58 16.89
N ALA A 471 -20.01 -7.52 15.81
CA ALA A 471 -20.28 -8.31 14.62
C ALA A 471 -20.09 -9.81 14.88
N PRO A 472 -20.98 -10.67 14.35
CA PRO A 472 -20.83 -12.11 14.48
C PRO A 472 -19.62 -12.62 13.70
N VAL A 473 -18.89 -13.56 14.27
CA VAL A 473 -17.81 -14.27 13.58
C VAL A 473 -18.43 -15.15 12.48
N ARG A 474 -18.09 -14.85 11.23
CA ARG A 474 -18.55 -15.54 10.02
C ARG A 474 -17.60 -16.61 9.55
N HIS A 475 -16.28 -16.35 9.66
CA HIS A 475 -15.22 -17.23 9.22
C HIS A 475 -14.58 -17.89 10.44
N LYS A 476 -14.74 -19.22 10.57
CA LYS A 476 -14.29 -20.00 11.74
C LYS A 476 -13.28 -21.06 11.36
N THR A 477 -12.90 -21.14 10.08
CA THR A 477 -12.01 -22.17 9.59
C THR A 477 -10.59 -21.90 10.06
N VAL A 478 -9.97 -22.94 10.64
CA VAL A 478 -8.55 -22.98 10.98
C VAL A 478 -7.98 -24.27 10.38
N CYS A 479 -6.76 -24.26 9.87
CA CYS A 479 -6.11 -25.42 9.28
C CYS A 479 -4.60 -25.43 9.51
N GLU A 480 -3.97 -26.57 9.25
CA GLU A 480 -2.54 -26.69 9.12
C GLU A 480 -2.08 -26.14 7.75
N VAL A 481 -0.81 -25.76 7.65
CA VAL A 481 -0.26 -25.15 6.42
C VAL A 481 -0.37 -26.07 5.20
N ASP A 482 -0.22 -27.36 5.36
CA ASP A 482 -0.34 -28.36 4.30
C ASP A 482 -1.78 -28.60 3.83
N GLN A 483 -2.77 -28.22 4.64
CA GLN A 483 -4.20 -28.30 4.32
C GLN A 483 -4.75 -27.10 3.56
N MET A 484 -3.97 -26.02 3.39
CA MET A 484 -4.40 -24.82 2.70
C MET A 484 -5.00 -25.07 1.30
N PRO A 485 -4.41 -25.90 0.43
CA PRO A 485 -4.99 -26.20 -0.89
C PRO A 485 -6.39 -26.84 -0.81
N ASP A 486 -6.63 -27.73 0.17
CA ASP A 486 -7.91 -28.39 0.33
C ASP A 486 -9.01 -27.41 0.80
N VAL A 487 -8.64 -26.43 1.63
CA VAL A 487 -9.57 -25.36 2.03
C VAL A 487 -9.98 -24.53 0.82
N VAL A 488 -9.04 -24.19 -0.08
CA VAL A 488 -9.35 -23.47 -1.34
C VAL A 488 -10.30 -24.30 -2.20
N ARG A 489 -10.00 -25.57 -2.45
CA ARG A 489 -10.88 -26.48 -3.22
C ARG A 489 -12.29 -26.56 -2.63
N ASN A 490 -12.39 -26.72 -1.32
CA ASN A 490 -13.67 -26.83 -0.63
C ASN A 490 -14.50 -25.53 -0.69
N PHE A 491 -13.85 -24.37 -0.63
CA PHE A 491 -14.52 -23.08 -0.76
C PHE A 491 -15.06 -22.87 -2.17
N LEU A 492 -14.29 -23.22 -3.19
CA LEU A 492 -14.68 -23.05 -4.59
C LEU A 492 -15.78 -24.03 -5.03
N LYS A 493 -15.81 -25.26 -4.47
CA LYS A 493 -16.86 -26.27 -4.77
C LYS A 493 -18.22 -25.99 -4.14
N LYS A 494 -18.29 -25.19 -3.10
CA LYS A 494 -19.53 -24.86 -2.37
C LYS A 494 -20.35 -23.74 -3.01
N SER A 495 -19.95 -23.28 -4.16
CA SER A 495 -20.49 -22.05 -4.78
C SER A 495 -21.37 -22.35 -5.96
#